data_e352cf9d3877b708753bff06cedab968
#
_entry.id   e352cf9d3877b708753bff06cedab968
#
_cell.length_a   1.000
_cell.length_b   1.000
_cell.length_c   1.000
_cell.angle_alpha   90.00
_cell.angle_beta   90.00
_cell.angle_gamma   90.00
#
_symmetry.space_group_name_H-M   'P 1'
#
loop_
_entity.id
_entity.type
_entity.pdbx_description
1 polymer ?
#
loop_
_entity_poly.entity_id
_entity_poly.type
_entity_poly.pdbx_seq_one_letter_code
_entity_poly.pdbx_strand_id
1 'polypeptide(L)'
;MMDFLKIDNWVLYFSIGDMNRLKEKIRFYLIPSLLFVGFLHQSNAVDFNNTQVQKEIFDKALSWGNLQVRNGILYAPNAEQSLNGFIKKLYENTQVEILLRLSEGQINQVSRWKENGMPLYSVEVLPTSISHESIPESSQQLDVRTFHGITRFWYPTGQSMLEAKYSYGKKDGIARSWYENGNLKVEENYKDGLKDGNARSWFENGKKWMTYTHWNDKRDGPLIWWFENGQKRQEGNYKGGQRFGEWTYYKEDGSILYRKTFRDGKSISTKYGEDDSVE
;
A
#
# COMPACT_ATOMS: atom_id res chain seq x y z
N MET A 1 -4.43 -8.42 38.62
CA MET A 1 -3.42 -9.37 38.18
C MET A 1 -3.82 -9.76 36.79
N MET A 2 -3.14 -9.23 35.77
CA MET A 2 -3.37 -9.67 34.38
C MET A 2 -2.68 -11.02 34.28
N ASP A 3 -3.44 -12.08 34.14
CA ASP A 3 -2.90 -13.40 33.86
C ASP A 3 -2.41 -13.43 32.41
N PHE A 4 -1.11 -13.31 32.26
CA PHE A 4 -0.42 -13.56 31.01
C PHE A 4 -0.30 -15.07 30.85
N LEU A 5 -1.21 -15.68 30.12
CA LEU A 5 -1.00 -17.05 29.64
C LEU A 5 0.06 -17.01 28.55
N LYS A 6 1.28 -17.35 28.91
CA LYS A 6 2.34 -17.74 27.98
C LYS A 6 2.06 -19.18 27.57
N ILE A 7 1.67 -19.39 26.34
CA ILE A 7 1.59 -20.73 25.76
C ILE A 7 2.35 -20.67 24.44
N ASP A 8 3.45 -21.38 24.40
CA ASP A 8 4.31 -21.64 23.25
C ASP A 8 4.24 -20.65 22.07
N ASN A 9 5.06 -19.62 22.18
CA ASN A 9 5.43 -18.68 21.08
C ASN A 9 4.37 -17.75 20.49
N TRP A 10 3.20 -17.56 21.05
CA TRP A 10 2.17 -16.67 20.53
C TRP A 10 1.49 -15.80 21.62
N VAL A 11 1.08 -14.54 21.34
CA VAL A 11 0.47 -13.57 22.31
C VAL A 11 -0.77 -12.86 21.77
N LEU A 12 -1.95 -12.71 22.37
CA LEU A 12 -3.26 -12.14 21.99
C LEU A 12 -3.52 -10.71 22.52
N TYR A 13 -4.21 -9.87 21.75
CA TYR A 13 -4.68 -8.55 22.14
C TYR A 13 -6.19 -8.35 21.88
N PHE A 14 -6.94 -7.79 22.83
CA PHE A 14 -8.39 -7.56 22.74
C PHE A 14 -8.75 -6.12 22.36
N SER A 15 -9.86 -5.90 21.61
CA SER A 15 -10.37 -4.59 21.24
C SER A 15 -11.23 -3.94 22.33
N ILE A 16 -11.51 -2.63 22.19
CA ILE A 16 -12.34 -1.85 23.15
C ILE A 16 -13.78 -2.40 23.29
N GLY A 17 -14.31 -3.09 22.25
CA GLY A 17 -15.65 -3.66 22.31
C GLY A 17 -15.84 -4.68 23.43
N ASP A 18 -14.81 -5.47 23.71
CA ASP A 18 -14.82 -6.51 24.76
C ASP A 18 -14.66 -5.92 26.17
N MET A 19 -14.16 -4.67 26.27
CA MET A 19 -13.86 -4.02 27.55
C MET A 19 -15.07 -3.44 28.28
N ASN A 20 -16.22 -3.31 27.64
CA ASN A 20 -17.40 -2.76 28.33
C ASN A 20 -17.95 -3.71 29.42
N ARG A 21 -17.68 -5.02 29.35
CA ARG A 21 -17.99 -5.98 30.41
C ARG A 21 -16.91 -6.09 31.49
N LEU A 22 -15.66 -5.71 31.17
CA LEU A 22 -14.54 -5.71 32.10
C LEU A 22 -14.42 -4.42 32.95
N LYS A 23 -15.14 -3.35 32.59
CA LYS A 23 -15.08 -2.03 33.25
C LYS A 23 -15.43 -2.05 34.74
N GLU A 24 -16.17 -3.02 35.23
CA GLU A 24 -16.49 -3.12 36.66
C GLU A 24 -15.37 -3.68 37.54
N LYS A 25 -14.33 -4.30 36.94
CA LYS A 25 -13.23 -4.91 37.72
C LYS A 25 -11.86 -4.25 37.57
N ILE A 26 -11.66 -3.32 36.61
CA ILE A 26 -10.33 -2.77 36.33
C ILE A 26 -10.39 -1.23 36.25
N ARG A 27 -10.43 -0.56 37.39
CA ARG A 27 -10.58 0.92 37.47
C ARG A 27 -9.29 1.73 37.42
N PHE A 28 -8.07 1.16 37.41
CA PHE A 28 -6.87 1.92 37.72
C PHE A 28 -5.64 1.83 36.77
N TYR A 29 -5.68 1.08 35.64
CA TYR A 29 -4.47 0.91 34.80
C TYR A 29 -4.65 1.12 33.29
N LEU A 30 -5.67 1.85 32.84
CA LEU A 30 -6.10 1.84 31.44
C LEU A 30 -5.83 3.11 30.60
N ILE A 31 -5.28 4.19 31.17
CA ILE A 31 -5.21 5.49 30.44
C ILE A 31 -4.24 5.46 29.23
N PRO A 32 -3.05 4.84 29.26
CA PRO A 32 -2.18 4.81 28.09
C PRO A 32 -2.63 3.83 27.00
N SER A 33 -3.25 2.71 27.40
CA SER A 33 -3.70 1.68 26.45
C SER A 33 -5.00 2.03 25.74
N LEU A 34 -5.89 2.80 26.37
CA LEU A 34 -7.13 3.28 25.78
C LEU A 34 -6.92 4.28 24.63
N LEU A 35 -5.94 5.17 24.74
CA LEU A 35 -5.57 6.10 23.68
C LEU A 35 -5.00 5.37 22.46
N PHE A 36 -4.22 4.32 22.67
CA PHE A 36 -3.63 3.52 21.58
C PHE A 36 -4.67 2.66 20.85
N VAL A 37 -5.59 2.04 21.60
CA VAL A 37 -6.67 1.23 21.00
C VAL A 37 -7.68 2.11 20.28
N GLY A 38 -7.93 3.33 20.73
CA GLY A 38 -8.75 4.33 20.02
C GLY A 38 -8.13 4.73 18.67
N PHE A 39 -6.81 4.78 18.59
CA PHE A 39 -6.08 5.08 17.36
C PHE A 39 -6.15 3.92 16.33
N LEU A 40 -6.18 2.67 16.80
CA LEU A 40 -6.29 1.48 15.94
C LEU A 40 -7.73 1.23 15.43
N HIS A 41 -8.74 1.83 16.07
CA HIS A 41 -10.14 1.67 15.67
C HIS A 41 -10.60 2.64 14.58
N GLN A 42 -9.87 3.72 14.34
CA GLN A 42 -10.05 4.53 13.15
C GLN A 42 -9.38 3.82 11.99
N SER A 43 -10.13 3.42 11.01
CA SER A 43 -9.92 2.72 9.74
C SER A 43 -8.63 2.99 8.94
N ASN A 44 -7.55 3.42 9.58
CA ASN A 44 -6.28 3.67 8.93
C ASN A 44 -5.38 2.44 9.05
N ALA A 45 -4.85 1.99 7.94
CA ALA A 45 -3.82 0.96 7.89
C ALA A 45 -2.72 1.27 8.90
N VAL A 46 -2.35 0.30 9.70
CA VAL A 46 -1.25 0.44 10.65
C VAL A 46 0.03 0.69 9.85
N ASP A 47 0.69 1.81 10.12
CA ASP A 47 1.97 2.12 9.50
C ASP A 47 3.09 1.29 10.12
N PHE A 48 3.36 0.14 9.51
CA PHE A 48 4.46 -0.73 9.90
C PHE A 48 5.86 -0.21 9.51
N ASN A 49 5.99 0.98 8.90
CA ASN A 49 7.28 1.64 8.74
C ASN A 49 7.70 2.37 10.03
N ASN A 50 6.77 2.62 10.94
CA ASN A 50 7.07 3.21 12.24
C ASN A 50 7.49 2.10 13.22
N THR A 51 8.78 2.05 13.53
CA THR A 51 9.37 1.04 14.42
C THR A 51 8.79 1.05 15.84
N GLN A 52 8.36 2.22 16.34
CA GLN A 52 7.72 2.33 17.66
C GLN A 52 6.33 1.69 17.64
N VAL A 53 5.54 1.95 16.60
CA VAL A 53 4.22 1.34 16.40
C VAL A 53 4.35 -0.18 16.23
N GLN A 54 5.33 -0.65 15.45
CA GLN A 54 5.63 -2.08 15.33
C GLN A 54 5.90 -2.71 16.69
N LYS A 55 6.82 -2.13 17.45
CA LYS A 55 7.21 -2.66 18.78
C LYS A 55 6.01 -2.75 19.71
N GLU A 56 5.20 -1.69 19.81
CA GLU A 56 4.03 -1.69 20.68
C GLU A 56 2.99 -2.74 20.28
N ILE A 57 2.77 -2.96 18.97
CA ILE A 57 1.88 -4.01 18.49
C ILE A 57 2.48 -5.38 18.77
N PHE A 58 3.78 -5.58 18.49
CA PHE A 58 4.43 -6.86 18.71
C PHE A 58 4.46 -7.24 20.19
N ASP A 59 4.70 -6.30 21.09
CA ASP A 59 4.69 -6.54 22.54
C ASP A 59 3.30 -6.92 23.06
N LYS A 60 2.26 -6.37 22.45
CA LYS A 60 0.86 -6.56 22.88
C LYS A 60 0.10 -7.64 22.11
N ALA A 61 0.64 -8.12 20.98
CA ALA A 61 -0.04 -9.13 20.16
C ALA A 61 0.06 -10.54 20.78
N LEU A 62 -1.00 -11.30 20.70
CA LEU A 62 -1.07 -12.65 21.27
C LEU A 62 -0.47 -13.72 20.36
N SER A 63 -0.18 -14.87 20.98
CA SER A 63 0.38 -16.09 20.38
C SER A 63 -0.69 -17.02 19.83
N TRP A 64 -0.35 -17.78 18.84
CA TRP A 64 -1.25 -18.68 18.14
C TRP A 64 -1.64 -19.97 18.92
N GLY A 65 -0.91 -20.38 19.93
CA GLY A 65 -0.93 -21.69 20.58
C GLY A 65 -2.25 -22.45 20.68
N ASN A 66 -3.29 -21.92 21.34
CA ASN A 66 -4.53 -22.64 21.60
C ASN A 66 -5.80 -21.94 21.08
N LEU A 67 -5.69 -21.23 19.96
CA LEU A 67 -6.86 -20.60 19.35
C LEU A 67 -7.87 -21.66 18.91
N GLN A 68 -9.14 -21.38 19.14
CA GLN A 68 -10.25 -22.22 18.71
C GLN A 68 -10.84 -21.65 17.40
N VAL A 69 -11.03 -22.52 16.42
CA VAL A 69 -11.76 -22.19 15.18
C VAL A 69 -13.15 -22.79 15.28
N ARG A 70 -14.18 -21.96 15.17
CA ARG A 70 -15.60 -22.37 15.14
C ARG A 70 -16.25 -21.76 13.91
N ASN A 71 -16.66 -22.57 12.94
CA ASN A 71 -17.25 -22.11 11.66
C ASN A 71 -16.39 -21.08 10.91
N GLY A 72 -15.05 -21.25 10.88
CA GLY A 72 -14.11 -20.34 10.26
C GLY A 72 -13.83 -19.05 11.04
N ILE A 73 -14.42 -18.87 12.22
CA ILE A 73 -14.22 -17.73 13.12
C ILE A 73 -13.22 -18.09 14.22
N LEU A 74 -12.27 -17.20 14.49
CA LEU A 74 -11.25 -17.39 15.52
C LEU A 74 -11.72 -16.89 16.89
N TYR A 75 -11.47 -17.69 17.92
CA TYR A 75 -11.77 -17.43 19.31
C TYR A 75 -10.53 -17.63 20.19
N ALA A 76 -10.42 -16.85 21.26
CA ALA A 76 -9.50 -17.19 22.33
C ALA A 76 -9.94 -18.47 23.05
N PRO A 77 -9.03 -19.19 23.74
CA PRO A 77 -9.39 -20.36 24.50
C PRO A 77 -10.51 -20.05 25.49
N ASN A 78 -11.57 -20.86 25.47
CA ASN A 78 -12.74 -20.73 26.32
C ASN A 78 -13.51 -19.40 26.23
N ALA A 79 -13.28 -18.60 25.17
CA ALA A 79 -14.02 -17.37 24.94
C ALA A 79 -15.34 -17.64 24.22
N GLU A 80 -16.41 -16.93 24.64
CA GLU A 80 -17.70 -16.94 23.97
C GLU A 80 -17.76 -15.95 22.80
N GLN A 81 -16.97 -14.86 22.90
CA GLN A 81 -16.90 -13.82 21.86
C GLN A 81 -15.76 -14.08 20.89
N SER A 82 -15.99 -13.76 19.63
CA SER A 82 -14.99 -13.81 18.57
C SER A 82 -13.84 -12.84 18.80
N LEU A 83 -12.69 -13.14 18.25
CA LEU A 83 -11.46 -12.43 18.49
C LEU A 83 -11.37 -11.12 17.73
N ASN A 84 -11.00 -10.03 18.41
CA ASN A 84 -10.63 -8.75 17.82
C ASN A 84 -9.22 -8.36 18.25
N GLY A 85 -8.37 -7.88 17.30
CA GLY A 85 -7.01 -7.43 17.63
C GLY A 85 -5.93 -8.05 16.74
N PHE A 86 -4.79 -8.36 17.33
CA PHE A 86 -3.63 -8.88 16.60
C PHE A 86 -3.15 -10.22 17.13
N ILE A 87 -2.72 -11.09 16.21
CA ILE A 87 -2.06 -12.36 16.49
C ILE A 87 -0.70 -12.35 15.81
N LYS A 88 0.34 -12.86 16.49
CA LYS A 88 1.67 -13.03 15.90
C LYS A 88 2.15 -14.47 15.93
N LYS A 89 2.92 -14.84 14.93
CA LYS A 89 3.79 -16.02 14.90
C LYS A 89 5.24 -15.57 14.94
N LEU A 90 6.07 -16.29 15.67
CA LEU A 90 7.50 -16.01 15.80
C LEU A 90 8.32 -17.10 15.10
N TYR A 91 9.46 -16.71 14.55
CA TYR A 91 10.56 -17.63 14.25
C TYR A 91 11.20 -18.17 15.54
N GLU A 92 12.03 -19.19 15.43
CA GLU A 92 12.78 -19.74 16.58
C GLU A 92 13.67 -18.72 17.27
N ASN A 93 14.21 -17.75 16.51
CA ASN A 93 15.01 -16.64 17.03
C ASN A 93 14.19 -15.52 17.70
N THR A 94 12.87 -15.72 17.93
CA THR A 94 11.91 -14.78 18.52
C THR A 94 11.53 -13.58 17.64
N GLN A 95 12.05 -13.46 16.43
CA GLN A 95 11.59 -12.45 15.46
C GLN A 95 10.16 -12.77 14.97
N VAL A 96 9.38 -11.73 14.69
CA VAL A 96 8.02 -11.91 14.15
C VAL A 96 8.09 -12.45 12.73
N GLU A 97 7.46 -13.59 12.48
CA GLU A 97 7.26 -14.16 11.15
C GLU A 97 6.00 -13.61 10.51
N ILE A 98 4.89 -13.67 11.24
CA ILE A 98 3.56 -13.29 10.75
C ILE A 98 2.86 -12.46 11.83
N LEU A 99 2.16 -11.41 11.39
CA LEU A 99 1.19 -10.68 12.19
C LEU A 99 -0.15 -10.63 11.45
N LEU A 100 -1.20 -11.08 12.13
CA LEU A 100 -2.57 -11.01 11.63
C LEU A 100 -3.33 -9.96 12.41
N ARG A 101 -4.12 -9.14 11.72
CA ARG A 101 -5.17 -8.31 12.33
C ARG A 101 -6.50 -9.00 12.13
N LEU A 102 -7.30 -9.03 13.20
CA LEU A 102 -8.63 -9.63 13.19
C LEU A 102 -9.69 -8.62 13.56
N SER A 103 -10.86 -8.80 12.94
CA SER A 103 -12.11 -8.18 13.33
C SER A 103 -13.19 -9.26 13.37
N GLU A 104 -13.91 -9.35 14.48
CA GLU A 104 -14.96 -10.37 14.68
C GLU A 104 -14.47 -11.81 14.43
N GLY A 105 -13.23 -12.10 14.78
CA GLY A 105 -12.57 -13.40 14.59
C GLY A 105 -12.17 -13.73 13.16
N GLN A 106 -12.33 -12.81 12.23
CA GLN A 106 -11.92 -12.96 10.83
C GLN A 106 -10.65 -12.16 10.54
N ILE A 107 -9.76 -12.73 9.73
CA ILE A 107 -8.52 -12.06 9.33
C ILE A 107 -8.88 -10.95 8.33
N ASN A 108 -8.44 -9.73 8.60
CA ASN A 108 -8.62 -8.57 7.72
C ASN A 108 -7.29 -7.90 7.32
N GLN A 109 -6.17 -8.32 7.90
CA GLN A 109 -4.84 -7.92 7.48
C GLN A 109 -3.83 -9.03 7.75
N VAL A 110 -2.92 -9.24 6.81
CA VAL A 110 -1.79 -10.16 6.93
C VAL A 110 -0.51 -9.39 6.68
N SER A 111 0.45 -9.50 7.60
CA SER A 111 1.79 -8.93 7.44
C SER A 111 2.82 -10.02 7.73
N ARG A 112 3.89 -10.06 6.95
CA ARG A 112 4.94 -11.07 7.06
C ARG A 112 6.33 -10.43 6.97
N TRP A 113 7.25 -10.99 7.74
CA TRP A 113 8.65 -10.61 7.80
C TRP A 113 9.54 -11.81 7.50
N LYS A 114 10.78 -11.53 7.14
CA LYS A 114 11.87 -12.53 7.09
C LYS A 114 12.40 -12.78 8.49
N GLU A 115 13.12 -13.87 8.65
CA GLU A 115 13.77 -14.25 9.92
C GLU A 115 14.78 -13.21 10.43
N ASN A 116 15.34 -12.38 9.54
CA ASN A 116 16.20 -11.25 9.89
C ASN A 116 15.43 -9.97 10.29
N GLY A 117 14.10 -10.05 10.43
CA GLY A 117 13.23 -8.93 10.80
C GLY A 117 12.84 -7.98 9.67
N MET A 118 13.32 -8.17 8.44
CA MET A 118 12.94 -7.33 7.31
C MET A 118 11.53 -7.64 6.83
N PRO A 119 10.67 -6.62 6.59
CA PRO A 119 9.32 -6.83 6.12
C PRO A 119 9.32 -7.40 4.69
N LEU A 120 8.36 -8.27 4.41
CA LEU A 120 8.10 -8.79 3.07
C LEU A 120 6.87 -8.13 2.45
N TYR A 121 5.76 -8.20 3.16
CA TYR A 121 4.50 -7.59 2.73
C TYR A 121 3.57 -7.30 3.91
N SER A 122 2.65 -6.38 3.68
CA SER A 122 1.46 -6.14 4.51
C SER A 122 0.28 -5.88 3.59
N VAL A 123 -0.77 -6.69 3.71
CA VAL A 123 -1.99 -6.62 2.89
C VAL A 123 -3.22 -6.60 3.76
N GLU A 124 -4.09 -5.64 3.51
CA GLU A 124 -5.47 -5.70 4.00
C GLU A 124 -6.31 -6.54 3.04
N VAL A 125 -7.15 -7.41 3.59
CA VAL A 125 -7.92 -8.39 2.85
C VAL A 125 -9.39 -8.38 3.27
N LEU A 126 -10.25 -8.89 2.39
CA LEU A 126 -11.65 -9.17 2.76
C LEU A 126 -11.68 -10.25 3.84
N PRO A 127 -12.44 -10.08 4.92
CA PRO A 127 -12.38 -10.95 6.11
C PRO A 127 -12.62 -12.44 5.85
N THR A 128 -13.32 -12.81 4.79
CA THR A 128 -13.64 -14.20 4.45
C THR A 128 -12.68 -14.83 3.44
N SER A 129 -11.66 -14.11 2.99
CA SER A 129 -10.84 -14.49 1.85
C SER A 129 -9.60 -15.29 2.18
N ILE A 130 -9.10 -15.20 3.41
CA ILE A 130 -7.88 -15.87 3.87
C ILE A 130 -8.14 -16.55 5.22
N SER A 131 -7.85 -17.85 5.30
CA SER A 131 -7.77 -18.58 6.57
C SER A 131 -6.33 -18.54 7.10
N HIS A 132 -6.18 -18.78 8.39
CA HIS A 132 -4.86 -18.83 9.03
C HIS A 132 -3.94 -19.95 8.49
N GLU A 133 -4.53 -21.04 7.98
CA GLU A 133 -3.82 -22.19 7.41
C GLU A 133 -3.28 -21.91 6.00
N SER A 134 -3.85 -20.90 5.31
CA SER A 134 -3.54 -20.58 3.92
C SER A 134 -2.74 -19.28 3.74
N ILE A 135 -2.02 -18.82 4.77
CA ILE A 135 -1.20 -17.60 4.68
C ILE A 135 -0.02 -17.85 3.74
N PRO A 136 0.09 -17.09 2.62
CA PRO A 136 1.14 -17.30 1.65
C PRO A 136 2.55 -17.05 2.19
N GLU A 137 3.50 -17.86 1.78
CA GLU A 137 4.91 -17.71 2.17
C GLU A 137 5.61 -16.55 1.48
N SER A 138 5.13 -16.14 0.31
CA SER A 138 5.67 -15.00 -0.45
C SER A 138 4.56 -14.12 -1.00
N SER A 139 4.90 -12.86 -1.33
CA SER A 139 3.98 -11.93 -1.95
C SER A 139 3.47 -12.38 -3.33
N GLN A 140 4.23 -13.24 -4.01
CA GLN A 140 3.87 -13.76 -5.34
C GLN A 140 2.71 -14.76 -5.29
N GLN A 141 2.45 -15.37 -4.13
CA GLN A 141 1.36 -16.32 -3.91
C GLN A 141 0.06 -15.65 -3.46
N LEU A 142 0.10 -14.32 -3.23
CA LEU A 142 -1.08 -13.58 -2.79
C LEU A 142 -2.08 -13.42 -3.94
N ASP A 143 -3.34 -13.77 -3.67
CA ASP A 143 -4.42 -13.53 -4.61
C ASP A 143 -4.92 -12.09 -4.51
N VAL A 144 -4.60 -11.26 -5.50
CA VAL A 144 -5.01 -9.85 -5.54
C VAL A 144 -6.52 -9.63 -5.42
N ARG A 145 -7.33 -10.63 -5.80
CA ARG A 145 -8.81 -10.56 -5.68
C ARG A 145 -9.29 -10.45 -4.24
N THR A 146 -8.46 -10.85 -3.28
CA THR A 146 -8.75 -10.74 -1.85
C THR A 146 -8.40 -9.38 -1.26
N PHE A 147 -7.63 -8.54 -1.97
CA PHE A 147 -7.12 -7.28 -1.44
C PHE A 147 -8.25 -6.28 -1.20
N HIS A 148 -8.24 -5.67 -0.01
CA HIS A 148 -9.16 -4.60 0.38
C HIS A 148 -8.46 -3.69 1.39
N GLY A 149 -8.37 -2.38 1.09
CA GLY A 149 -7.58 -1.46 1.90
C GLY A 149 -6.16 -1.28 1.39
N ILE A 150 -5.21 -1.02 2.27
CA ILE A 150 -3.84 -0.68 1.88
C ILE A 150 -2.97 -1.94 1.81
N THR A 151 -2.27 -2.06 0.68
CA THR A 151 -1.31 -3.13 0.41
C THR A 151 0.08 -2.53 0.28
N ARG A 152 1.07 -3.11 0.96
CA ARG A 152 2.47 -2.72 0.93
C ARG A 152 3.36 -3.91 0.65
N PHE A 153 4.37 -3.68 -0.19
CA PHE A 153 5.47 -4.60 -0.44
C PHE A 153 6.80 -3.90 -0.23
N TRP A 154 7.80 -4.65 0.18
CA TRP A 154 9.15 -4.14 0.40
C TRP A 154 10.18 -4.90 -0.42
N TYR A 155 11.26 -4.22 -0.77
CA TYR A 155 12.45 -4.83 -1.32
C TYR A 155 13.15 -5.72 -0.28
N PRO A 156 14.01 -6.67 -0.71
CA PRO A 156 14.80 -7.47 0.21
C PRO A 156 15.71 -6.67 1.15
N THR A 157 16.01 -5.43 0.80
CA THR A 157 16.77 -4.45 1.59
C THR A 157 15.94 -3.78 2.70
N GLY A 158 14.62 -4.01 2.75
CA GLY A 158 13.70 -3.36 3.69
C GLY A 158 13.16 -2.02 3.21
N GLN A 159 13.62 -1.50 2.06
CA GLN A 159 13.05 -0.29 1.45
C GLN A 159 11.67 -0.56 0.88
N SER A 160 10.78 0.43 0.95
CA SER A 160 9.44 0.32 0.34
C SER A 160 9.56 0.08 -1.17
N MET A 161 8.81 -0.89 -1.70
CA MET A 161 8.75 -1.22 -3.12
C MET A 161 7.45 -0.73 -3.76
N LEU A 162 6.32 -0.97 -3.09
CA LEU A 162 5.00 -0.61 -3.57
C LEU A 162 4.04 -0.33 -2.41
N GLU A 163 3.20 0.68 -2.57
CA GLU A 163 2.01 0.91 -1.76
C GLU A 163 0.84 1.19 -2.71
N ALA A 164 -0.30 0.53 -2.48
CA ALA A 164 -1.51 0.78 -3.25
C ALA A 164 -2.75 0.54 -2.40
N LYS A 165 -3.80 1.34 -2.65
CA LYS A 165 -5.11 1.12 -2.07
C LYS A 165 -5.94 0.24 -3.01
N TYR A 166 -6.63 -0.74 -2.43
CA TYR A 166 -7.53 -1.66 -3.12
C TYR A 166 -8.95 -1.59 -2.56
N SER A 167 -9.91 -1.84 -3.42
CA SER A 167 -11.31 -2.08 -3.08
C SER A 167 -11.77 -3.32 -3.84
N TYR A 168 -12.14 -4.38 -3.11
CA TYR A 168 -12.60 -5.67 -3.69
C TYR A 168 -11.70 -6.19 -4.82
N GLY A 169 -10.39 -6.23 -4.57
CA GLY A 169 -9.39 -6.75 -5.51
C GLY A 169 -8.99 -5.78 -6.63
N LYS A 170 -9.60 -4.61 -6.71
CA LYS A 170 -9.28 -3.57 -7.70
C LYS A 170 -8.54 -2.41 -7.05
N LYS A 171 -7.53 -1.88 -7.72
CA LYS A 171 -6.89 -0.64 -7.25
C LYS A 171 -7.91 0.50 -7.23
N ASP A 172 -8.01 1.23 -6.10
CA ASP A 172 -8.93 2.35 -5.93
C ASP A 172 -8.30 3.41 -5.04
N GLY A 173 -7.77 4.45 -5.65
CA GLY A 173 -6.98 5.51 -5.04
C GLY A 173 -5.56 5.57 -5.57
N ILE A 174 -4.64 6.12 -4.78
CA ILE A 174 -3.25 6.32 -5.18
C ILE A 174 -2.47 5.00 -5.03
N ALA A 175 -1.68 4.68 -6.07
CA ALA A 175 -0.66 3.66 -6.04
C ALA A 175 0.73 4.30 -6.25
N ARG A 176 1.70 3.92 -5.41
CA ARG A 176 3.09 4.37 -5.45
C ARG A 176 4.03 3.19 -5.58
N SER A 177 5.09 3.38 -6.32
CA SER A 177 6.24 2.47 -6.31
C SER A 177 7.53 3.27 -6.17
N TRP A 178 8.54 2.64 -5.61
CA TRP A 178 9.84 3.25 -5.36
C TRP A 178 10.94 2.43 -6.02
N TYR A 179 12.07 3.04 -6.28
CA TYR A 179 13.31 2.37 -6.58
C TYR A 179 13.92 1.78 -5.30
N GLU A 180 14.85 0.87 -5.43
CA GLU A 180 15.49 0.23 -4.28
C GLU A 180 16.34 1.20 -3.45
N ASN A 181 16.82 2.30 -4.06
CA ASN A 181 17.49 3.41 -3.37
C ASN A 181 16.52 4.30 -2.54
N GLY A 182 15.21 4.01 -2.53
CA GLY A 182 14.18 4.73 -1.78
C GLY A 182 13.55 5.91 -2.53
N ASN A 183 14.06 6.31 -3.69
CA ASN A 183 13.46 7.38 -4.49
C ASN A 183 12.14 6.91 -5.10
N LEU A 184 11.14 7.81 -5.12
CA LEU A 184 9.84 7.54 -5.75
C LEU A 184 10.06 7.27 -7.25
N LYS A 185 9.43 6.20 -7.75
CA LYS A 185 9.51 5.77 -9.16
C LYS A 185 8.26 6.17 -9.93
N VAL A 186 7.09 5.83 -9.38
CA VAL A 186 5.79 6.10 -10.01
C VAL A 186 4.76 6.42 -8.94
N GLU A 187 3.90 7.40 -9.23
CA GLU A 187 2.66 7.67 -8.53
C GLU A 187 1.53 7.76 -9.55
N GLU A 188 0.50 6.94 -9.39
CA GLU A 188 -0.66 6.86 -10.28
C GLU A 188 -1.95 6.83 -9.48
N ASN A 189 -3.00 7.45 -10.04
CA ASN A 189 -4.34 7.36 -9.49
C ASN A 189 -5.15 6.28 -10.22
N TYR A 190 -5.94 5.55 -9.44
CA TYR A 190 -6.81 4.48 -9.92
C TYR A 190 -8.23 4.67 -9.40
N LYS A 191 -9.20 4.27 -10.22
CA LYS A 191 -10.61 4.15 -9.86
C LYS A 191 -11.16 2.85 -10.42
N ASP A 192 -11.76 2.01 -9.57
CA ASP A 192 -12.33 0.70 -9.94
C ASP A 192 -11.37 -0.21 -10.75
N GLY A 193 -10.07 -0.09 -10.50
CA GLY A 193 -9.00 -0.86 -11.16
C GLY A 193 -8.42 -0.21 -12.41
N LEU A 194 -9.03 0.85 -12.94
CA LEU A 194 -8.58 1.57 -14.12
C LEU A 194 -7.74 2.79 -13.71
N LYS A 195 -6.73 3.15 -14.50
CA LYS A 195 -5.99 4.40 -14.30
C LYS A 195 -6.91 5.57 -14.58
N ASP A 196 -7.07 6.46 -13.58
CA ASP A 196 -7.95 7.62 -13.64
C ASP A 196 -7.36 8.78 -12.85
N GLY A 197 -7.06 9.89 -13.52
CA GLY A 197 -6.44 11.08 -12.94
C GLY A 197 -4.95 11.22 -13.25
N ASN A 198 -4.28 12.04 -12.46
CA ASN A 198 -2.87 12.40 -12.65
C ASN A 198 -1.94 11.25 -12.34
N ALA A 199 -0.88 11.13 -13.15
CA ALA A 199 0.22 10.22 -12.94
C ALA A 199 1.56 10.96 -13.08
N ARG A 200 2.54 10.52 -12.29
CA ARG A 200 3.89 11.08 -12.26
C ARG A 200 4.89 9.95 -12.18
N SER A 201 6.02 10.14 -12.82
CA SER A 201 7.15 9.23 -12.71
C SER A 201 8.47 10.00 -12.60
N TRP A 202 9.45 9.33 -12.05
CA TRP A 202 10.77 9.90 -11.77
C TRP A 202 11.86 8.95 -12.25
N PHE A 203 13.02 9.48 -12.55
CA PHE A 203 14.24 8.72 -12.73
C PHE A 203 14.75 8.21 -11.37
N GLU A 204 15.63 7.25 -11.40
CA GLU A 204 16.23 6.68 -10.19
C GLU A 204 17.02 7.68 -9.36
N ASN A 205 17.57 8.75 -10.00
CA ASN A 205 18.22 9.89 -9.33
C ASN A 205 17.23 10.88 -8.68
N GLY A 206 15.90 10.59 -8.70
CA GLY A 206 14.83 11.41 -8.10
C GLY A 206 14.34 12.58 -8.96
N LYS A 207 14.95 12.86 -10.14
CA LYS A 207 14.44 13.89 -11.04
C LYS A 207 13.16 13.44 -11.76
N LYS A 208 12.29 14.37 -12.11
CA LYS A 208 11.06 14.09 -12.85
C LYS A 208 11.40 13.45 -14.20
N TRP A 209 10.69 12.37 -14.53
CA TRP A 209 10.75 11.73 -15.83
C TRP A 209 9.52 12.04 -16.67
N MET A 210 8.30 11.87 -16.12
CA MET A 210 7.07 12.11 -16.87
C MET A 210 5.92 12.53 -15.97
N THR A 211 5.05 13.43 -16.48
CA THR A 211 3.71 13.66 -15.93
C THR A 211 2.70 13.49 -17.03
N TYR A 212 1.56 12.90 -16.70
CA TYR A 212 0.49 12.63 -17.65
C TYR A 212 -0.84 12.42 -16.90
N THR A 213 -1.92 12.42 -17.66
CA THR A 213 -3.27 12.18 -17.12
C THR A 213 -3.91 11.01 -17.83
N HIS A 214 -4.68 10.22 -17.07
CA HIS A 214 -5.52 9.16 -17.61
C HIS A 214 -7.00 9.42 -17.32
N TRP A 215 -7.82 8.91 -18.22
CA TRP A 215 -9.25 8.73 -18.05
C TRP A 215 -9.62 7.32 -18.51
N ASN A 216 -10.04 6.45 -17.56
CA ASN A 216 -10.38 5.06 -17.85
C ASN A 216 -9.29 4.32 -18.66
N ASP A 217 -8.05 4.25 -18.12
CA ASP A 217 -6.84 3.65 -18.73
C ASP A 217 -6.33 4.35 -20.00
N LYS A 218 -7.07 5.29 -20.59
CA LYS A 218 -6.62 6.03 -21.78
C LYS A 218 -5.93 7.31 -21.36
N ARG A 219 -4.81 7.63 -22.00
CA ARG A 219 -4.21 8.97 -21.82
C ARG A 219 -5.20 10.03 -22.28
N ASP A 220 -5.50 11.00 -21.42
CA ASP A 220 -6.41 12.11 -21.72
C ASP A 220 -5.96 13.34 -20.94
N GLY A 221 -5.62 14.42 -21.65
CA GLY A 221 -5.04 15.63 -21.07
C GLY A 221 -3.54 15.78 -21.32
N PRO A 222 -2.88 16.67 -20.56
CA PRO A 222 -1.49 17.05 -20.78
C PRO A 222 -0.52 15.90 -20.49
N LEU A 223 0.58 15.87 -21.26
CA LEU A 223 1.76 15.08 -21.01
C LEU A 223 2.99 15.97 -21.10
N ILE A 224 3.90 15.83 -20.13
CA ILE A 224 5.24 16.41 -20.19
C ILE A 224 6.23 15.27 -19.88
N TRP A 225 7.27 15.20 -20.69
CA TRP A 225 8.38 14.27 -20.54
C TRP A 225 9.69 15.03 -20.44
N TRP A 226 10.55 14.67 -19.48
CA TRP A 226 11.84 15.33 -19.23
C TRP A 226 13.02 14.42 -19.57
N PHE A 227 14.12 15.02 -19.93
CA PHE A 227 15.44 14.39 -19.94
C PHE A 227 15.96 14.23 -18.50
N GLU A 228 16.93 13.38 -18.31
CA GLU A 228 17.55 13.14 -17.00
C GLU A 228 18.31 14.37 -16.46
N ASN A 229 18.77 15.28 -17.34
CA ASN A 229 19.32 16.58 -16.93
C ASN A 229 18.27 17.53 -16.34
N GLY A 230 16.95 17.24 -16.49
CA GLY A 230 15.83 18.01 -15.97
C GLY A 230 15.20 18.96 -16.98
N GLN A 231 15.75 19.09 -18.19
CA GLN A 231 15.13 19.83 -19.28
C GLN A 231 13.93 19.06 -19.86
N LYS A 232 12.94 19.78 -20.37
CA LYS A 232 11.82 19.14 -21.07
C LYS A 232 12.35 18.43 -22.32
N ARG A 233 11.84 17.24 -22.59
CA ARG A 233 12.08 16.46 -23.80
C ARG A 233 10.96 16.60 -24.80
N GLN A 234 9.72 16.55 -24.32
CA GLN A 234 8.51 16.80 -25.11
C GLN A 234 7.34 17.16 -24.22
N GLU A 235 6.40 17.90 -24.80
CA GLU A 235 5.10 18.17 -24.18
C GLU A 235 4.01 18.25 -25.23
N GLY A 236 2.77 17.98 -24.81
CA GLY A 236 1.59 18.01 -25.66
C GLY A 236 0.38 17.46 -24.95
N ASN A 237 -0.68 17.21 -25.69
CA ASN A 237 -1.93 16.71 -25.14
C ASN A 237 -2.36 15.40 -25.80
N TYR A 238 -3.02 14.57 -25.01
CA TYR A 238 -3.77 13.41 -25.45
C TYR A 238 -5.28 13.67 -25.33
N LYS A 239 -6.05 13.07 -26.22
CA LYS A 239 -7.51 13.01 -26.16
C LYS A 239 -7.95 11.59 -26.54
N GLY A 240 -8.65 10.90 -25.63
CA GLY A 240 -9.10 9.53 -25.86
C GLY A 240 -8.00 8.52 -26.18
N GLY A 241 -6.77 8.73 -25.70
CA GLY A 241 -5.60 7.87 -25.95
C GLY A 241 -4.78 8.26 -27.18
N GLN A 242 -5.20 9.27 -27.94
CA GLN A 242 -4.51 9.71 -29.15
C GLN A 242 -3.86 11.08 -28.95
N ARG A 243 -2.72 11.33 -29.59
CA ARG A 243 -2.09 12.65 -29.61
C ARG A 243 -3.02 13.65 -30.27
N PHE A 244 -3.16 14.83 -29.65
CA PHE A 244 -4.05 15.90 -30.09
C PHE A 244 -3.39 17.28 -29.99
N GLY A 245 -3.63 18.14 -30.97
CA GLY A 245 -3.10 19.49 -30.99
C GLY A 245 -1.59 19.56 -31.21
N GLU A 246 -0.99 20.64 -30.74
CA GLU A 246 0.44 20.88 -30.88
C GLU A 246 1.23 20.09 -29.88
N TRP A 247 2.34 19.50 -30.35
CA TRP A 247 3.35 18.80 -29.59
C TRP A 247 4.70 19.47 -29.84
N THR A 248 5.37 19.89 -28.75
CA THR A 248 6.69 20.51 -28.82
C THR A 248 7.74 19.46 -28.38
N TYR A 249 8.80 19.37 -29.13
CA TYR A 249 9.96 18.52 -28.88
C TYR A 249 11.18 19.39 -28.67
N TYR A 250 11.98 19.06 -27.66
CA TYR A 250 13.13 19.85 -27.24
C TYR A 250 14.42 19.05 -27.38
N LYS A 251 15.53 19.76 -27.51
CA LYS A 251 16.90 19.23 -27.35
C LYS A 251 17.26 19.20 -25.87
N GLU A 252 18.34 18.53 -25.53
CA GLU A 252 18.84 18.44 -24.15
C GLU A 252 19.31 19.77 -23.56
N ASP A 253 19.62 20.76 -24.40
CA ASP A 253 19.94 22.14 -24.00
C ASP A 253 18.69 22.98 -23.70
N GLY A 254 17.49 22.42 -23.92
CA GLY A 254 16.20 23.07 -23.71
C GLY A 254 15.68 23.85 -24.93
N SER A 255 16.44 23.99 -26.00
CA SER A 255 15.98 24.63 -27.24
C SER A 255 14.98 23.76 -27.98
N ILE A 256 14.06 24.40 -28.74
CA ILE A 256 13.03 23.68 -29.51
C ILE A 256 13.69 22.97 -30.68
N LEU A 257 13.44 21.65 -30.79
CA LEU A 257 13.89 20.85 -31.92
C LEU A 257 12.90 20.96 -33.08
N TYR A 258 11.61 20.72 -32.78
CA TYR A 258 10.50 20.91 -33.73
C TYR A 258 9.15 20.88 -32.98
N ARG A 259 8.10 21.36 -33.66
CA ARG A 259 6.70 21.18 -33.26
C ARG A 259 5.96 20.34 -34.28
N LYS A 260 5.05 19.47 -33.80
CA LYS A 260 4.13 18.70 -34.64
C LYS A 260 2.69 18.95 -34.23
N THR A 261 1.82 19.13 -35.19
CA THR A 261 0.38 19.17 -34.93
C THR A 261 -0.25 17.83 -35.23
N PHE A 262 -1.09 17.35 -34.32
CA PHE A 262 -1.81 16.09 -34.43
C PHE A 262 -3.31 16.33 -34.49
N ARG A 263 -3.97 15.58 -35.37
CA ARG A 263 -5.43 15.46 -35.43
C ARG A 263 -5.76 13.97 -35.56
N ASP A 264 -6.65 13.45 -34.68
CA ASP A 264 -7.05 12.05 -34.64
C ASP A 264 -5.85 11.06 -34.60
N GLY A 265 -4.84 11.42 -33.80
CA GLY A 265 -3.61 10.65 -33.60
C GLY A 265 -2.60 10.74 -34.76
N LYS A 266 -2.94 11.38 -35.89
CA LYS A 266 -2.06 11.49 -37.05
C LYS A 266 -1.38 12.88 -37.08
N SER A 267 -0.08 12.89 -37.40
CA SER A 267 0.65 14.12 -37.61
C SER A 267 0.17 14.78 -38.95
N ILE A 268 -0.26 16.03 -38.85
CA ILE A 268 -0.75 16.81 -40.01
C ILE A 268 0.20 17.95 -40.43
N SER A 269 1.11 18.36 -39.52
CA SER A 269 2.16 19.36 -39.86
C SER A 269 3.37 19.15 -38.96
N THR A 270 4.54 19.60 -39.42
CA THR A 270 5.81 19.66 -38.65
C THR A 270 6.49 20.99 -38.99
N LYS A 271 6.89 21.72 -37.92
CA LYS A 271 7.72 22.94 -38.02
C LYS A 271 9.03 22.70 -37.29
N TYR A 272 10.17 23.04 -37.91
CA TYR A 272 11.50 22.85 -37.35
C TYR A 272 12.04 24.17 -36.81
N GLY A 273 12.70 24.13 -35.62
CA GLY A 273 13.39 25.27 -35.01
C GLY A 273 12.49 26.37 -34.48
N GLU A 274 13.10 27.49 -34.12
CA GLU A 274 12.45 28.74 -33.72
C GLU A 274 12.14 29.67 -34.94
N ASP A 275 12.15 29.12 -36.16
CA ASP A 275 11.95 29.94 -37.33
C ASP A 275 10.50 30.39 -37.46
N ASP A 276 10.16 31.42 -36.66
CA ASP A 276 8.99 32.28 -36.87
C ASP A 276 9.30 33.39 -37.90
N SER A 277 10.34 33.25 -38.72
CA SER A 277 10.53 34.12 -39.89
C SER A 277 9.49 33.74 -40.93
N VAL A 278 8.32 34.33 -40.77
CA VAL A 278 7.32 34.46 -41.81
C VAL A 278 7.89 35.39 -42.86
N GLU A 279 8.22 34.90 -44.05
CA GLU A 279 8.07 35.66 -45.26
C GLU A 279 6.64 35.56 -45.78
#